data_0af21aae0bee650c4414a588913572e2
#
_entry.id   0af21aae0bee650c4414a588913572e2
#
_cell.length_a   1.000
_cell.length_b   1.000
_cell.length_c   1.000
_cell.angle_alpha   90.00
_cell.angle_beta   90.00
_cell.angle_gamma   90.00
#
_symmetry.space_group_name_H-M   'P 1'
#
loop_
_entity.id
_entity.type
_entity.pdbx_description
1 polymer ?
#
loop_
_entity_poly.entity_id
_entity_poly.type
_entity_poly.pdbx_seq_one_letter_code
_entity_poly.pdbx_strand_id
1 'polypeptide(L)'
;MKYLLSILFIVLISCSSSTSDEPNVSHDSDEWQIWAYSKAAPDFIGEFATIVGGDGKVIREGSNGWTCTATLEMPEGGFETPQHGNTLCADEEGFKWAEAYMTGGKPNMERDAYIWMLNGDMGEDNMNSSFYGGDHDKAKMMGHFIESGPHLMLMPKDTKTIENFPTDFTTGAPYQMFKGTPYAHLMIPVEGYYEFQPCLLYTSDAADEWL
;
A
#
# COMPACT_ATOMS: atom_id res chain seq x y z
N MET A 1 14.72 -47.66 46.01
CA MET A 1 15.01 -46.39 45.27
C MET A 1 14.26 -46.44 43.98
N LYS A 2 13.12 -45.69 43.87
CA LYS A 2 12.32 -45.59 42.67
C LYS A 2 12.61 -44.24 42.05
N TYR A 3 13.24 -44.19 40.87
CA TYR A 3 13.48 -42.97 40.09
C TYR A 3 12.17 -42.64 39.31
N LEU A 4 11.56 -41.53 39.67
CA LEU A 4 10.47 -40.93 38.87
C LEU A 4 11.09 -40.10 37.75
N LEU A 5 10.93 -40.56 36.53
CA LEU A 5 11.32 -39.81 35.32
C LEU A 5 10.19 -38.84 34.98
N SER A 6 10.35 -37.56 35.29
CA SER A 6 9.42 -36.51 34.81
C SER A 6 9.75 -36.17 33.37
N ILE A 7 8.89 -36.56 32.47
CA ILE A 7 8.93 -36.15 31.05
C ILE A 7 8.35 -34.74 30.95
N LEU A 8 9.20 -33.76 30.69
CA LEU A 8 8.79 -32.38 30.38
C LEU A 8 8.32 -32.29 28.94
N PHE A 9 7.04 -32.18 28.73
CA PHE A 9 6.44 -31.95 27.40
C PHE A 9 6.64 -30.46 27.06
N ILE A 10 7.60 -30.16 26.18
CA ILE A 10 7.75 -28.83 25.58
C ILE A 10 6.77 -28.74 24.43
N VAL A 11 5.66 -28.04 24.62
CA VAL A 11 4.74 -27.67 23.55
C VAL A 11 5.41 -26.54 22.76
N LEU A 12 6.00 -26.86 21.61
CA LEU A 12 6.42 -25.86 20.64
C LEU A 12 5.17 -25.28 19.97
N ILE A 13 4.74 -24.11 20.42
CA ILE A 13 3.76 -23.30 19.72
C ILE A 13 4.49 -22.75 18.50
N SER A 14 4.34 -23.45 17.37
CA SER A 14 4.74 -22.94 16.07
C SER A 14 3.76 -21.82 15.70
N CYS A 15 4.16 -20.56 15.80
CA CYS A 15 3.49 -19.49 15.09
C CYS A 15 3.75 -19.70 13.58
N SER A 16 2.87 -20.44 12.92
CA SER A 16 2.86 -20.43 11.47
C SER A 16 2.21 -19.12 11.04
N SER A 17 2.97 -18.22 10.42
CA SER A 17 2.42 -17.16 9.59
C SER A 17 1.65 -17.83 8.45
N SER A 18 0.34 -17.84 8.52
CA SER A 18 -0.51 -18.29 7.43
C SER A 18 -0.52 -17.19 6.37
N THR A 19 0.35 -17.29 5.37
CA THR A 19 0.06 -16.67 4.09
C THR A 19 -1.15 -17.43 3.57
N SER A 20 -2.35 -16.87 3.74
CA SER A 20 -3.53 -17.44 3.12
C SER A 20 -3.36 -17.33 1.62
N ASP A 21 -3.29 -18.49 0.94
CA ASP A 21 -3.27 -18.54 -0.51
C ASP A 21 -4.51 -17.82 -1.08
N GLU A 22 -4.39 -17.33 -2.30
CA GLU A 22 -5.51 -16.70 -3.01
C GLU A 22 -6.70 -17.67 -3.07
N PRO A 23 -7.90 -17.24 -2.64
CA PRO A 23 -9.08 -18.08 -2.68
C PRO A 23 -9.50 -18.36 -4.12
N ASN A 24 -9.85 -19.62 -4.42
CA ASN A 24 -10.30 -20.03 -5.75
C ASN A 24 -11.79 -19.73 -5.95
N VAL A 25 -12.14 -18.45 -5.97
CA VAL A 25 -13.50 -17.91 -6.13
C VAL A 25 -13.51 -16.76 -7.14
N SER A 26 -14.68 -16.26 -7.53
CA SER A 26 -14.79 -15.08 -8.39
C SER A 26 -14.19 -13.86 -7.69
N HIS A 27 -13.45 -13.02 -8.44
CA HIS A 27 -12.77 -11.84 -7.90
C HIS A 27 -13.71 -10.70 -7.51
N ASP A 28 -14.97 -10.74 -7.90
CA ASP A 28 -16.02 -9.84 -7.43
C ASP A 28 -16.72 -10.33 -6.15
N SER A 29 -16.37 -11.54 -5.64
CA SER A 29 -16.92 -12.07 -4.40
C SER A 29 -16.36 -11.36 -3.16
N ASP A 30 -17.16 -11.30 -2.08
CA ASP A 30 -16.72 -10.76 -0.79
C ASP A 30 -15.48 -11.50 -0.26
N GLU A 31 -15.40 -12.82 -0.47
CA GLU A 31 -14.28 -13.66 0.00
C GLU A 31 -12.97 -13.23 -0.64
N TRP A 32 -12.95 -13.05 -1.98
CA TRP A 32 -11.76 -12.59 -2.67
C TRP A 32 -11.39 -11.15 -2.29
N GLN A 33 -12.38 -10.25 -2.22
CA GLN A 33 -12.14 -8.86 -1.83
C GLN A 33 -11.60 -8.75 -0.41
N ILE A 34 -12.10 -9.54 0.54
CA ILE A 34 -11.56 -9.59 1.91
C ILE A 34 -10.10 -10.02 1.88
N TRP A 35 -9.77 -11.09 1.17
CA TRP A 35 -8.39 -11.56 1.00
C TRP A 35 -7.51 -10.49 0.34
N ALA A 36 -7.91 -9.98 -0.81
CA ALA A 36 -7.12 -9.06 -1.62
C ALA A 36 -6.87 -7.72 -0.90
N TYR A 37 -7.91 -7.14 -0.32
CA TYR A 37 -7.82 -5.81 0.27
C TYR A 37 -7.09 -5.84 1.62
N SER A 38 -7.25 -6.91 2.41
CA SER A 38 -6.48 -7.05 3.66
C SER A 38 -4.98 -7.18 3.42
N LYS A 39 -4.54 -7.71 2.26
CA LYS A 39 -3.14 -7.81 1.86
C LYS A 39 -2.49 -6.47 1.48
N ALA A 40 -3.27 -5.41 1.36
CA ALA A 40 -2.73 -4.06 1.15
C ALA A 40 -1.95 -3.52 2.37
N ALA A 41 -2.01 -4.18 3.53
CA ALA A 41 -1.25 -3.84 4.73
C ALA A 41 -0.59 -5.08 5.35
N PRO A 42 0.37 -4.92 6.28
CA PRO A 42 0.89 -6.04 7.06
C PRO A 42 -0.22 -6.81 7.78
N ASP A 43 -0.05 -8.13 7.94
CA ASP A 43 -1.08 -9.02 8.51
C ASP A 43 -1.63 -8.51 9.85
N PHE A 44 -0.77 -7.99 10.74
CA PHE A 44 -1.19 -7.42 12.03
C PHE A 44 -2.11 -6.18 11.91
N ILE A 45 -2.24 -5.59 10.71
CA ILE A 45 -3.21 -4.55 10.37
C ILE A 45 -4.36 -5.16 9.57
N GLY A 46 -4.04 -5.80 8.43
CA GLY A 46 -5.01 -6.27 7.46
C GLY A 46 -6.00 -7.29 8.02
N GLU A 47 -5.54 -8.19 8.91
CA GLU A 47 -6.41 -9.20 9.54
C GLU A 47 -7.52 -8.60 10.44
N PHE A 48 -7.27 -7.43 11.02
CA PHE A 48 -8.17 -6.76 11.97
C PHE A 48 -8.82 -5.50 11.41
N ALA A 49 -8.54 -5.14 10.16
CA ALA A 49 -9.10 -3.96 9.51
C ALA A 49 -10.55 -4.18 9.08
N THR A 50 -11.31 -3.10 9.02
CA THR A 50 -12.59 -3.07 8.29
C THR A 50 -12.30 -3.23 6.81
N ILE A 51 -13.08 -4.05 6.10
CA ILE A 51 -12.99 -4.17 4.65
C ILE A 51 -14.23 -3.57 4.03
N VAL A 52 -14.02 -2.62 3.12
CA VAL A 52 -15.07 -2.02 2.29
C VAL A 52 -14.94 -2.58 0.89
N GLY A 53 -15.99 -3.23 0.42
CA GLY A 53 -16.05 -3.84 -0.91
C GLY A 53 -16.13 -2.81 -2.02
N GLY A 54 -15.96 -3.27 -3.27
CA GLY A 54 -15.99 -2.43 -4.47
C GLY A 54 -17.36 -1.74 -4.72
N ASP A 55 -18.42 -2.17 -4.04
CA ASP A 55 -19.75 -1.52 -4.04
C ASP A 55 -19.92 -0.46 -2.93
N GLY A 56 -18.86 -0.20 -2.15
CA GLY A 56 -18.84 0.75 -1.05
C GLY A 56 -19.45 0.24 0.26
N LYS A 57 -19.84 -1.04 0.34
CA LYS A 57 -20.38 -1.61 1.57
C LYS A 57 -19.31 -2.27 2.42
N VAL A 58 -19.51 -2.24 3.74
CA VAL A 58 -18.68 -3.00 4.67
C VAL A 58 -19.00 -4.49 4.51
N ILE A 59 -17.99 -5.26 4.05
CA ILE A 59 -18.08 -6.72 3.89
C ILE A 59 -17.38 -7.49 5.02
N ARG A 60 -16.55 -6.79 5.82
CA ARG A 60 -15.99 -7.28 7.08
C ARG A 60 -15.80 -6.12 8.05
N GLU A 61 -16.40 -6.22 9.24
CA GLU A 61 -16.14 -5.28 10.33
C GLU A 61 -14.76 -5.54 10.96
N GLY A 62 -14.02 -4.48 11.21
CA GLY A 62 -12.70 -4.51 11.85
C GLY A 62 -12.72 -4.06 13.30
N SER A 63 -11.57 -4.14 13.96
CA SER A 63 -11.43 -3.79 15.40
C SER A 63 -10.23 -2.91 15.72
N ASN A 64 -9.41 -2.56 14.71
CA ASN A 64 -8.13 -1.85 14.92
C ASN A 64 -8.12 -0.39 14.41
N GLY A 65 -9.26 0.12 13.91
CA GLY A 65 -9.39 1.49 13.41
C GLY A 65 -8.79 1.70 12.01
N TRP A 66 -8.37 0.64 11.34
CA TRP A 66 -7.95 0.65 9.94
C TRP A 66 -9.09 0.19 9.04
N THR A 67 -9.12 0.73 7.82
CA THR A 67 -10.04 0.28 6.77
C THR A 67 -9.24 0.00 5.51
N CYS A 68 -9.56 -1.12 4.86
CA CYS A 68 -8.95 -1.48 3.58
C CYS A 68 -10.02 -1.53 2.49
N THR A 69 -9.65 -1.07 1.28
CA THR A 69 -10.55 -1.01 0.13
C THR A 69 -9.76 -0.94 -1.17
N ALA A 70 -10.44 -1.08 -2.32
CA ALA A 70 -9.92 -0.67 -3.62
C ALA A 70 -10.29 0.80 -3.88
N THR A 71 -9.45 1.53 -4.63
CA THR A 71 -9.70 2.93 -4.99
C THR A 71 -10.21 3.10 -6.41
N LEU A 72 -10.06 2.08 -7.25
CA LEU A 72 -10.59 2.07 -8.60
C LEU A 72 -11.98 1.43 -8.65
N GLU A 73 -12.78 1.82 -9.65
CA GLU A 73 -14.07 1.20 -9.92
C GLU A 73 -13.87 -0.27 -10.30
N MET A 74 -14.58 -1.15 -9.62
CA MET A 74 -14.46 -2.59 -9.84
C MET A 74 -15.10 -2.97 -11.19
N PRO A 75 -14.34 -3.62 -12.09
CA PRO A 75 -14.88 -4.10 -13.35
C PRO A 75 -15.82 -5.29 -13.16
N GLU A 76 -16.60 -5.61 -14.19
CA GLU A 76 -17.39 -6.86 -14.21
C GLU A 76 -16.47 -8.07 -14.02
N GLY A 77 -16.79 -8.92 -13.06
CA GLY A 77 -15.99 -10.10 -12.71
C GLY A 77 -14.84 -9.83 -11.73
N GLY A 78 -14.68 -8.59 -11.25
CA GLY A 78 -13.65 -8.20 -10.28
C GLY A 78 -12.33 -7.78 -10.91
N PHE A 79 -11.37 -7.39 -10.07
CA PHE A 79 -10.01 -7.05 -10.51
C PHE A 79 -9.21 -8.31 -10.86
N GLU A 80 -8.34 -8.24 -11.86
CA GLU A 80 -7.47 -9.35 -12.24
C GLU A 80 -6.49 -9.71 -11.09
N THR A 81 -5.95 -8.70 -10.42
CA THR A 81 -5.10 -8.83 -9.23
C THR A 81 -5.43 -7.75 -8.22
N PRO A 82 -5.00 -7.85 -6.94
CA PRO A 82 -5.19 -6.79 -5.96
C PRO A 82 -4.56 -5.44 -6.38
N GLN A 83 -3.44 -5.45 -7.12
CA GLN A 83 -2.79 -4.26 -7.67
C GLN A 83 -3.71 -3.50 -8.61
N HIS A 84 -4.45 -4.19 -9.49
CA HIS A 84 -5.37 -3.55 -10.44
C HIS A 84 -6.50 -2.78 -9.77
N GLY A 85 -6.76 -3.04 -8.49
CA GLY A 85 -7.72 -2.27 -7.69
C GLY A 85 -7.11 -1.02 -7.03
N ASN A 86 -5.79 -0.79 -7.14
CA ASN A 86 -5.07 0.19 -6.32
C ASN A 86 -5.50 0.05 -4.85
N THR A 87 -5.39 -1.17 -4.32
CA THR A 87 -5.89 -1.50 -2.99
C THR A 87 -5.03 -0.85 -1.91
N LEU A 88 -5.68 -0.30 -0.90
CA LEU A 88 -5.03 0.37 0.21
C LEU A 88 -5.66 -0.01 1.56
N CYS A 89 -4.88 0.15 2.63
CA CYS A 89 -5.38 0.20 4.00
C CYS A 89 -4.97 1.53 4.63
N ALA A 90 -5.94 2.31 5.07
CA ALA A 90 -5.72 3.62 5.65
C ALA A 90 -6.24 3.70 7.09
N ASP A 91 -5.61 4.54 7.92
CA ASP A 91 -6.22 4.99 9.16
C ASP A 91 -7.30 6.05 8.87
N GLU A 92 -8.06 6.46 9.89
CA GLU A 92 -9.18 7.40 9.72
C GLU A 92 -8.77 8.70 9.01
N GLU A 93 -7.61 9.26 9.36
CA GLU A 93 -7.11 10.51 8.75
C GLU A 93 -6.61 10.27 7.33
N GLY A 94 -6.07 9.08 7.04
CA GLY A 94 -5.67 8.65 5.70
C GLY A 94 -6.85 8.58 4.75
N PHE A 95 -8.01 8.13 5.23
CA PHE A 95 -9.24 8.16 4.44
C PHE A 95 -9.68 9.57 4.10
N LYS A 96 -9.58 10.54 5.02
CA LYS A 96 -9.90 11.95 4.73
C LYS A 96 -8.98 12.52 3.64
N TRP A 97 -7.71 12.12 3.65
CA TRP A 97 -6.77 12.49 2.58
C TRP A 97 -7.15 11.83 1.25
N ALA A 98 -7.42 10.52 1.25
CA ALA A 98 -7.77 9.77 0.04
C ALA A 98 -9.09 10.28 -0.57
N GLU A 99 -10.12 10.54 0.22
CA GLU A 99 -11.37 11.13 -0.23
C GLU A 99 -11.15 12.51 -0.87
N ALA A 100 -10.36 13.36 -0.23
CA ALA A 100 -10.02 14.68 -0.78
C ALA A 100 -9.27 14.55 -2.11
N TYR A 101 -8.32 13.61 -2.22
CA TYR A 101 -7.59 13.33 -3.45
C TYR A 101 -8.53 12.89 -4.58
N MET A 102 -9.39 11.91 -4.33
CA MET A 102 -10.31 11.36 -5.34
C MET A 102 -11.38 12.35 -5.80
N THR A 103 -11.77 13.30 -4.94
CA THR A 103 -12.79 14.31 -5.24
C THR A 103 -12.22 15.64 -5.73
N GLY A 104 -10.89 15.80 -5.78
CA GLY A 104 -10.22 17.07 -6.10
C GLY A 104 -10.36 18.12 -4.99
N GLY A 105 -10.73 17.70 -3.77
CA GLY A 105 -10.85 18.57 -2.59
C GLY A 105 -9.52 18.82 -1.91
N LYS A 106 -9.48 19.67 -0.90
CA LYS A 106 -8.30 19.87 -0.06
C LYS A 106 -8.35 18.92 1.15
N PRO A 107 -7.28 18.15 1.43
CA PRO A 107 -7.22 17.31 2.63
C PRO A 107 -7.40 18.16 3.91
N ASN A 108 -8.26 17.67 4.81
CA ASN A 108 -8.54 18.31 6.10
C ASN A 108 -8.37 17.28 7.22
N MET A 109 -7.12 17.09 7.65
CA MET A 109 -6.73 16.09 8.65
C MET A 109 -6.42 16.75 9.99
N GLU A 110 -6.70 16.05 11.09
CA GLU A 110 -6.37 16.51 12.44
C GLU A 110 -4.91 16.22 12.83
N ARG A 111 -4.29 15.21 12.21
CA ARG A 111 -2.91 14.76 12.42
C ARG A 111 -2.32 14.22 11.11
N ASP A 112 -1.03 13.90 11.13
CA ASP A 112 -0.42 13.09 10.08
C ASP A 112 -1.11 11.72 10.01
N ALA A 113 -1.20 11.17 8.81
CA ALA A 113 -1.90 9.93 8.52
C ALA A 113 -1.02 8.93 7.78
N TYR A 114 -1.45 7.68 7.75
CA TYR A 114 -0.74 6.60 7.10
C TYR A 114 -1.65 5.80 6.19
N ILE A 115 -1.12 5.43 5.02
CA ILE A 115 -1.79 4.54 4.06
C ILE A 115 -0.78 3.48 3.62
N TRP A 116 -1.15 2.22 3.76
CA TRP A 116 -0.41 1.08 3.22
C TRP A 116 -0.94 0.69 1.85
N MET A 117 -0.03 0.37 0.92
CA MET A 117 -0.33 -0.20 -0.41
C MET A 117 0.68 -1.32 -0.72
N LEU A 118 0.62 -2.43 0.04
CA LEU A 118 1.57 -3.54 -0.14
C LEU A 118 1.30 -4.35 -1.42
N ASN A 119 0.13 -4.21 -2.02
CA ASN A 119 -0.17 -4.80 -3.32
C ASN A 119 0.38 -3.97 -4.50
N GLY A 120 0.97 -2.79 -4.22
CA GLY A 120 1.37 -1.84 -5.25
C GLY A 120 0.19 -1.08 -5.87
N ASP A 121 0.50 -0.26 -6.88
CA ASP A 121 -0.47 0.54 -7.63
C ASP A 121 -0.31 0.37 -9.16
N MET A 122 -1.23 0.98 -9.91
CA MET A 122 -1.23 0.96 -11.38
C MET A 122 -0.45 2.13 -12.00
N GLY A 123 0.23 2.87 -11.17
CA GLY A 123 1.10 3.96 -11.58
C GLY A 123 0.47 5.34 -11.59
N GLU A 124 1.32 6.32 -11.35
CA GLU A 124 0.94 7.74 -11.32
C GLU A 124 2.13 8.61 -11.78
N ASP A 125 1.84 9.85 -12.18
CA ASP A 125 2.84 10.89 -12.37
C ASP A 125 3.38 11.35 -11.01
N ASN A 126 4.64 11.07 -10.72
CA ASN A 126 5.28 11.46 -9.46
C ASN A 126 5.25 12.97 -9.17
N MET A 127 5.18 13.79 -10.22
CA MET A 127 5.28 15.25 -10.08
C MET A 127 3.92 15.93 -9.92
N ASN A 128 2.90 15.44 -10.63
CA ASN A 128 1.59 16.08 -10.69
C ASN A 128 0.48 15.04 -10.58
N SER A 129 -0.41 15.21 -9.60
CA SER A 129 -1.60 14.37 -9.55
C SER A 129 -2.52 14.65 -10.76
N SER A 130 -3.35 13.69 -11.12
CA SER A 130 -4.35 13.82 -12.18
C SER A 130 -5.29 15.02 -11.96
N PHE A 131 -5.52 15.44 -10.72
CA PHE A 131 -6.33 16.62 -10.38
C PHE A 131 -5.58 17.96 -10.54
N TYR A 132 -4.24 17.92 -10.71
CA TYR A 132 -3.38 19.10 -10.89
C TYR A 132 -2.59 19.05 -12.19
N GLY A 133 -3.18 18.49 -13.24
CA GLY A 133 -2.59 18.45 -14.57
C GLY A 133 -1.59 17.32 -14.79
N GLY A 134 -1.66 16.26 -13.98
CA GLY A 134 -0.98 15.01 -14.24
C GLY A 134 -1.43 14.42 -15.57
N ASP A 135 -0.46 13.92 -16.33
CA ASP A 135 -0.65 13.30 -17.64
C ASP A 135 0.29 12.10 -17.70
N HIS A 136 -0.26 10.91 -17.61
CA HIS A 136 0.50 9.67 -17.53
C HIS A 136 1.39 9.44 -18.76
N ASP A 137 0.92 9.76 -19.97
CA ASP A 137 1.71 9.59 -21.19
C ASP A 137 2.91 10.57 -21.22
N LYS A 138 2.67 11.81 -20.83
CA LYS A 138 3.72 12.79 -20.67
C LYS A 138 4.68 12.42 -19.55
N ALA A 139 4.18 11.95 -18.42
CA ALA A 139 5.00 11.49 -17.30
C ALA A 139 5.91 10.33 -17.70
N LYS A 140 5.40 9.36 -18.47
CA LYS A 140 6.20 8.26 -19.05
C LYS A 140 7.31 8.77 -19.97
N MET A 141 6.98 9.70 -20.87
CA MET A 141 7.98 10.30 -21.78
C MET A 141 9.07 11.08 -21.05
N MET A 142 8.73 11.68 -19.90
CA MET A 142 9.66 12.51 -19.12
C MET A 142 10.39 11.73 -18.01
N GLY A 143 10.08 10.44 -17.82
CA GLY A 143 10.65 9.62 -16.75
C GLY A 143 10.13 9.96 -15.34
N HIS A 144 8.92 10.50 -15.24
CA HIS A 144 8.27 10.85 -13.98
C HIS A 144 7.18 9.84 -13.56
N PHE A 145 6.78 8.95 -14.47
CA PHE A 145 5.77 7.94 -14.19
C PHE A 145 6.37 6.81 -13.36
N ILE A 146 5.69 6.42 -12.31
CA ILE A 146 6.08 5.30 -11.47
C ILE A 146 4.89 4.39 -11.21
N GLU A 147 5.06 3.10 -11.45
CA GLU A 147 4.21 2.04 -10.94
C GLU A 147 4.82 1.59 -9.61
N SER A 148 4.21 2.01 -8.50
CA SER A 148 4.80 1.76 -7.19
C SER A 148 4.50 0.33 -6.75
N GLY A 149 5.53 -0.42 -6.41
CA GLY A 149 5.40 -1.70 -5.72
C GLY A 149 4.97 -1.51 -4.25
N PRO A 150 5.21 -2.50 -3.38
CA PRO A 150 4.85 -2.43 -1.97
C PRO A 150 5.40 -1.20 -1.27
N HIS A 151 4.55 -0.40 -0.62
CA HIS A 151 4.96 0.82 0.05
C HIS A 151 4.03 1.24 1.20
N LEU A 152 4.57 2.10 2.07
CA LEU A 152 3.84 2.89 3.04
C LEU A 152 3.85 4.36 2.60
N MET A 153 2.74 5.06 2.73
CA MET A 153 2.65 6.50 2.54
C MET A 153 2.42 7.21 3.87
N LEU A 154 3.15 8.30 4.10
CA LEU A 154 2.86 9.27 5.16
C LEU A 154 2.24 10.51 4.54
N MET A 155 1.00 10.79 4.93
CA MET A 155 0.24 11.97 4.53
C MET A 155 0.38 13.03 5.62
N PRO A 156 1.24 14.05 5.42
CA PRO A 156 1.43 15.06 6.46
C PRO A 156 0.21 15.98 6.54
N LYS A 157 -0.21 16.32 7.76
CA LYS A 157 -1.19 17.38 7.99
C LYS A 157 -0.73 18.73 7.44
N ASP A 158 0.56 19.02 7.58
CA ASP A 158 1.24 20.18 6.96
C ASP A 158 2.29 19.71 5.98
N THR A 159 2.03 19.88 4.69
CA THR A 159 2.94 19.45 3.60
C THR A 159 4.33 20.11 3.65
N LYS A 160 4.49 21.24 4.39
CA LYS A 160 5.79 21.87 4.58
C LYS A 160 6.77 21.02 5.38
N THR A 161 6.27 20.12 6.23
CA THR A 161 7.12 19.25 7.06
C THR A 161 7.95 18.28 6.23
N ILE A 162 7.53 17.99 5.01
CA ILE A 162 8.22 17.10 4.07
C ILE A 162 8.86 17.82 2.88
N GLU A 163 8.81 19.15 2.79
CA GLU A 163 9.26 19.90 1.60
C GLU A 163 10.74 19.68 1.21
N ASN A 164 11.58 19.29 2.19
CA ASN A 164 13.00 19.03 2.00
C ASN A 164 13.34 17.59 1.57
N PHE A 165 12.35 16.69 1.51
CA PHE A 165 12.58 15.36 0.98
C PHE A 165 12.81 15.39 -0.54
N PRO A 166 13.66 14.49 -1.07
CA PRO A 166 13.87 14.37 -2.51
C PRO A 166 12.58 13.94 -3.21
N THR A 167 12.49 14.20 -4.50
CA THR A 167 11.44 13.68 -5.39
C THR A 167 11.93 12.52 -6.26
N ASP A 168 13.20 12.15 -6.11
CA ASP A 168 13.83 11.05 -6.85
C ASP A 168 13.43 9.71 -6.24
N PHE A 169 12.59 8.97 -6.94
CA PHE A 169 12.06 7.66 -6.54
C PHE A 169 13.01 6.50 -6.90
N THR A 170 14.16 6.76 -7.53
CA THR A 170 15.08 5.72 -8.02
C THR A 170 16.10 5.27 -6.97
N THR A 171 16.18 5.95 -5.84
CA THR A 171 17.26 5.79 -4.85
C THR A 171 16.98 4.76 -3.75
N GLY A 172 15.74 4.26 -3.64
CA GLY A 172 15.30 3.42 -2.52
C GLY A 172 15.05 4.18 -1.21
N ALA A 173 15.43 5.45 -1.12
CA ALA A 173 15.14 6.29 0.02
C ALA A 173 13.66 6.79 -0.02
N PRO A 174 13.06 7.14 1.14
CA PRO A 174 11.78 7.84 1.14
C PRO A 174 11.84 9.12 0.29
N TYR A 175 10.83 9.33 -0.53
CA TYR A 175 10.75 10.48 -1.45
C TYR A 175 9.38 11.15 -1.43
N GLN A 176 9.34 12.42 -1.82
CA GLN A 176 8.11 13.20 -1.87
C GLN A 176 7.44 13.06 -3.24
N MET A 177 6.18 12.62 -3.23
CA MET A 177 5.29 12.62 -4.38
C MET A 177 4.38 13.85 -4.36
N PHE A 178 3.99 14.39 -5.51
CA PHE A 178 3.14 15.57 -5.71
C PHE A 178 3.66 16.85 -5.01
N LYS A 179 4.96 17.04 -5.04
CA LYS A 179 5.62 18.20 -4.39
C LYS A 179 4.98 19.53 -4.79
N GLY A 180 4.65 20.35 -3.79
CA GLY A 180 4.08 21.68 -4.01
C GLY A 180 2.57 21.69 -4.21
N THR A 181 1.91 20.54 -4.12
CA THR A 181 0.44 20.43 -4.14
C THR A 181 -0.13 20.19 -2.74
N PRO A 182 -1.45 20.34 -2.53
CA PRO A 182 -2.08 19.97 -1.27
C PRO A 182 -2.02 18.46 -0.97
N TYR A 183 -1.69 17.64 -1.98
CA TYR A 183 -1.59 16.19 -1.88
C TYR A 183 -0.16 15.68 -1.73
N ALA A 184 0.80 16.59 -1.52
CA ALA A 184 2.18 16.18 -1.28
C ALA A 184 2.26 15.21 -0.10
N HIS A 185 2.87 14.07 -0.31
CA HIS A 185 3.04 13.02 0.68
C HIS A 185 4.40 12.35 0.54
N LEU A 186 4.79 11.57 1.55
CA LEU A 186 6.05 10.84 1.56
C LEU A 186 5.79 9.38 1.20
N MET A 187 6.39 8.93 0.11
CA MET A 187 6.46 7.53 -0.28
C MET A 187 7.61 6.85 0.46
N ILE A 188 7.34 5.73 1.07
CA ILE A 188 8.31 4.93 1.84
C ILE A 188 8.35 3.53 1.22
N PRO A 189 9.31 3.29 0.29
CA PRO A 189 9.48 1.98 -0.34
C PRO A 189 9.73 0.90 0.71
N VAL A 190 9.14 -0.29 0.50
CA VAL A 190 9.46 -1.49 1.26
C VAL A 190 9.97 -2.58 0.33
N GLU A 191 10.30 -3.75 0.85
CA GLU A 191 10.78 -4.89 0.06
C GLU A 191 9.86 -5.16 -1.14
N GLY A 192 10.44 -5.39 -2.33
CA GLY A 192 9.69 -5.60 -3.58
C GLY A 192 9.25 -4.33 -4.32
N TYR A 193 9.55 -3.13 -3.79
CA TYR A 193 9.05 -1.87 -4.35
C TYR A 193 9.33 -1.69 -5.86
N TYR A 194 10.50 -2.11 -6.33
CA TYR A 194 10.91 -1.94 -7.73
C TYR A 194 10.55 -3.11 -8.65
N GLU A 195 9.91 -4.16 -8.15
CA GLU A 195 9.53 -5.31 -8.97
C GLU A 195 8.51 -4.94 -10.08
N PHE A 196 7.76 -3.87 -9.89
CA PHE A 196 6.77 -3.34 -10.84
C PHE A 196 7.37 -2.35 -11.85
N GLN A 197 8.64 -1.96 -11.72
CA GLN A 197 9.31 -1.02 -12.62
C GLN A 197 10.14 -1.77 -13.67
N PRO A 198 9.64 -1.96 -14.91
CA PRO A 198 10.33 -2.80 -15.91
C PRO A 198 11.66 -2.22 -16.42
N CYS A 199 12.00 -0.96 -16.08
CA CYS A 199 13.18 -0.27 -16.63
C CYS A 199 14.14 0.29 -15.59
N LEU A 200 13.86 0.18 -14.30
CA LEU A 200 14.87 0.47 -13.29
C LEU A 200 15.75 -0.77 -13.14
N LEU A 201 16.82 -0.83 -13.96
CA LEU A 201 17.92 -1.76 -13.74
C LEU A 201 18.50 -1.47 -12.36
N TYR A 202 17.99 -2.16 -11.35
CA TYR A 202 18.75 -2.37 -10.14
C TYR A 202 19.97 -3.18 -10.59
N THR A 203 21.06 -2.49 -10.91
CA THR A 203 22.33 -3.17 -11.05
C THR A 203 22.70 -3.63 -9.66
N SER A 204 22.43 -4.89 -9.37
CA SER A 204 22.96 -5.61 -8.21
C SER A 204 24.50 -5.65 -8.18
N ASP A 205 25.13 -5.04 -9.16
CA ASP A 205 26.58 -4.97 -9.34
C ASP A 205 27.29 -4.00 -8.37
N ALA A 206 26.54 -3.16 -7.62
CA ALA A 206 27.19 -2.29 -6.64
C ALA A 206 27.60 -3.01 -5.33
N ALA A 207 27.12 -4.24 -5.10
CA ALA A 207 27.44 -4.99 -3.88
C ALA A 207 28.66 -5.93 -4.03
N ASP A 208 29.08 -6.26 -5.24
CA ASP A 208 30.17 -7.22 -5.50
C ASP A 208 31.55 -6.58 -5.71
N GLU A 209 31.66 -5.26 -5.75
CA GLU A 209 32.98 -4.59 -5.93
C GLU A 209 33.74 -4.29 -4.63
N TRP A 210 33.27 -4.73 -3.47
CA TRP A 210 33.93 -4.51 -2.16
C TRP A 210 34.23 -5.80 -1.38
N LEU A 211 34.56 -6.89 -2.05
CA LEU A 211 35.15 -8.08 -1.41
C LEU A 211 36.55 -8.36 -1.94
#